data_e522a810939411c71699cee4999981ec
#
_entry.id   e522a810939411c71699cee4999981ec
#
_cell.length_a   1.000
_cell.length_b   1.000
_cell.length_c   1.000
_cell.angle_alpha   90.00
_cell.angle_beta   90.00
_cell.angle_gamma   90.00
#
_symmetry.space_group_name_H-M   'P 1'
#
loop_
_entity.id
_entity.type
_entity.pdbx_description
1 polymer ?
#
loop_
_entity_poly.entity_id
_entity_poly.type
_entity_poly.pdbx_seq_one_letter_code
_entity_poly.pdbx_strand_id
1 'polypeptide(L)'
;METSKQRMSAPPASPERLLDRVRACLRYLHYSLRTEEAYVRWIVAFVRFHGLKHPAHMGGPEVEAFLSHISHAGQVSASTHRQALSALLFLYSKVLGQDLPWMQEIHRPRASPRLPVVLGVQEVQAVLAQLEGEHALLARLLYGTGMRLMEGLRLRVKDLDFERMTVIVREGKGGKDRAVMLPAALIRELRQQLQRGHALWTQDQAEGRAGVQMPPALARKYARAAQSWSWFWVFPQAQRSVDPRTGAVQRHHLVDNAFQRAFKQAVARAQIAKAASP
;
A
#
# COMPACT_ATOMS: atom_id res chain seq x y z
N MET A 1 44.75 5.42 -13.15
CA MET A 1 43.42 5.75 -13.76
C MET A 1 42.43 5.92 -12.63
N GLU A 2 42.29 7.16 -12.14
CA GLU A 2 41.38 7.51 -11.05
C GLU A 2 40.00 7.79 -11.63
N THR A 3 39.02 6.99 -11.24
CA THR A 3 37.62 7.23 -11.58
C THR A 3 37.03 8.28 -10.66
N SER A 4 36.91 9.48 -11.19
CA SER A 4 36.24 10.64 -10.58
C SER A 4 34.77 10.28 -10.23
N LYS A 5 34.49 10.14 -8.93
CA LYS A 5 33.12 10.12 -8.40
C LYS A 5 32.53 11.52 -8.53
N GLN A 6 31.72 11.76 -9.54
CA GLN A 6 30.88 12.95 -9.64
C GLN A 6 29.96 13.06 -8.41
N ARG A 7 30.28 13.99 -7.52
CA ARG A 7 29.33 14.46 -6.50
C ARG A 7 28.17 15.14 -7.23
N MET A 8 27.00 14.49 -7.23
CA MET A 8 25.78 15.16 -7.64
C MET A 8 25.49 16.30 -6.65
N SER A 9 25.59 17.53 -7.15
CA SER A 9 25.25 18.74 -6.43
C SER A 9 23.78 18.73 -6.03
N ALA A 10 23.51 19.09 -4.77
CA ALA A 10 22.17 19.28 -4.26
C ALA A 10 21.46 20.42 -5.02
N PRO A 11 20.14 20.31 -5.30
CA PRO A 11 19.40 21.37 -5.97
C PRO A 11 19.34 22.62 -5.09
N PRO A 12 19.23 23.84 -5.69
CA PRO A 12 19.26 25.11 -4.98
C PRO A 12 18.07 25.24 -4.02
N ALA A 13 18.36 25.74 -2.84
CA ALA A 13 17.43 25.96 -1.74
C ALA A 13 16.52 27.17 -2.01
N SER A 14 15.34 26.93 -2.60
CA SER A 14 14.18 27.77 -2.29
C SER A 14 13.63 27.35 -0.92
N PRO A 15 12.94 28.23 -0.15
CA PRO A 15 12.38 27.87 1.16
C PRO A 15 11.21 26.90 0.97
N GLU A 16 11.53 25.67 0.61
CA GLU A 16 10.54 24.60 0.51
C GLU A 16 9.95 24.37 1.90
N ARG A 17 8.62 24.38 1.96
CA ARG A 17 7.89 24.08 3.19
C ARG A 17 8.33 22.71 3.72
N LEU A 18 8.51 22.60 5.02
CA LEU A 18 8.98 21.36 5.67
C LEU A 18 8.27 20.10 5.13
N LEU A 19 6.95 20.15 4.97
CA LEU A 19 6.18 18.99 4.49
C LEU A 19 6.47 18.63 3.02
N ASP A 20 6.84 19.61 2.20
CA ASP A 20 7.20 19.35 0.79
C ASP A 20 8.57 18.65 0.72
N ARG A 21 9.52 19.06 1.56
CA ARG A 21 10.81 18.36 1.73
C ARG A 21 10.59 16.91 2.23
N VAL A 22 9.70 16.71 3.20
CA VAL A 22 9.34 15.36 3.70
C VAL A 22 8.80 14.49 2.57
N ARG A 23 7.84 15.00 1.79
CA ARG A 23 7.26 14.27 0.65
C ARG A 23 8.30 13.97 -0.42
N ALA A 24 9.12 14.95 -0.79
CA ALA A 24 10.18 14.78 -1.76
C ALA A 24 11.18 13.69 -1.34
N CYS A 25 11.60 13.70 -0.07
CA CYS A 25 12.52 12.71 0.48
C CYS A 25 11.89 11.30 0.51
N LEU A 26 10.62 11.16 0.92
CA LEU A 26 9.91 9.88 0.91
C LEU A 26 9.77 9.31 -0.51
N ARG A 27 9.46 10.16 -1.49
CA ARG A 27 9.34 9.77 -2.91
C ARG A 27 10.69 9.39 -3.50
N TYR A 28 11.75 10.12 -3.17
CA TYR A 28 13.11 9.79 -3.57
C TYR A 28 13.56 8.42 -3.05
N LEU A 29 13.18 8.08 -1.81
CA LEU A 29 13.45 6.79 -1.18
C LEU A 29 12.42 5.70 -1.54
N HIS A 30 11.56 5.94 -2.51
CA HIS A 30 10.55 4.99 -3.03
C HIS A 30 9.54 4.48 -1.99
N TYR A 31 9.23 5.29 -0.97
CA TYR A 31 8.16 4.94 -0.03
C TYR A 31 6.78 4.95 -0.68
N SER A 32 5.90 4.06 -0.20
CA SER A 32 4.52 4.00 -0.67
C SER A 32 3.74 5.29 -0.34
N LEU A 33 2.71 5.60 -1.13
CA LEU A 33 1.81 6.73 -0.85
C LEU A 33 1.21 6.64 0.56
N ARG A 34 0.79 5.45 0.97
CA ARG A 34 0.23 5.21 2.32
C ARG A 34 1.23 5.51 3.44
N THR A 35 2.51 5.22 3.22
CA THR A 35 3.58 5.58 4.17
C THR A 35 3.81 7.09 4.17
N GLU A 36 3.80 7.73 3.00
CA GLU A 36 3.91 9.19 2.86
C GLU A 36 2.81 9.90 3.65
N GLU A 37 1.54 9.50 3.46
CA GLU A 37 0.40 10.06 4.18
C GLU A 37 0.49 9.84 5.70
N ALA A 38 0.87 8.64 6.12
CA ALA A 38 1.02 8.31 7.52
C ALA A 38 2.12 9.14 8.19
N TYR A 39 3.28 9.26 7.54
CA TYR A 39 4.40 10.03 8.08
C TYR A 39 4.10 11.52 8.14
N VAL A 40 3.53 12.08 7.08
CA VAL A 40 3.10 13.49 7.06
C VAL A 40 2.08 13.75 8.18
N ARG A 41 1.10 12.87 8.37
CA ARG A 41 0.12 13.00 9.46
C ARG A 41 0.78 13.04 10.83
N TRP A 42 1.73 12.15 11.12
CA TRP A 42 2.43 12.12 12.39
C TRP A 42 3.31 13.35 12.60
N ILE A 43 4.01 13.81 11.56
CA ILE A 43 4.83 15.03 11.62
C ILE A 43 3.96 16.25 11.88
N VAL A 44 2.81 16.37 11.21
CA VAL A 44 1.84 17.45 11.46
C VAL A 44 1.30 17.39 12.90
N ALA A 45 0.96 16.20 13.39
CA ALA A 45 0.49 16.04 14.77
C ALA A 45 1.56 16.47 15.79
N PHE A 46 2.81 16.08 15.57
CA PHE A 46 3.95 16.47 16.40
C PHE A 46 4.16 17.99 16.43
N VAL A 47 4.16 18.65 15.26
CA VAL A 47 4.32 20.11 15.15
C VAL A 47 3.16 20.84 15.83
N ARG A 48 1.92 20.36 15.68
CA ARG A 48 0.74 20.94 16.33
C ARG A 48 0.77 20.78 17.84
N PHE A 49 1.20 19.63 18.34
CA PHE A 49 1.33 19.37 19.77
C PHE A 49 2.28 20.37 20.45
N HIS A 50 3.32 20.80 19.76
CA HIS A 50 4.29 21.78 20.26
C HIS A 50 4.00 23.21 19.80
N GLY A 51 2.74 23.58 19.57
CA GLY A 51 2.34 24.96 19.27
C GLY A 51 2.92 25.49 17.97
N LEU A 52 3.04 24.66 16.94
CA LEU A 52 3.60 24.98 15.62
C LEU A 52 5.09 25.36 15.62
N LYS A 53 5.83 24.98 16.67
CA LYS A 53 7.28 25.14 16.73
C LYS A 53 7.93 24.32 15.60
N HIS A 54 8.93 24.91 14.92
CA HIS A 54 9.61 24.21 13.84
C HIS A 54 10.49 23.06 14.38
N PRO A 55 10.43 21.85 13.80
CA PRO A 55 11.16 20.68 14.30
C PRO A 55 12.67 20.85 14.43
N ALA A 56 13.29 21.70 13.62
CA ALA A 56 14.73 22.01 13.75
C ALA A 56 15.11 22.63 15.11
N HIS A 57 14.14 23.20 15.84
CA HIS A 57 14.31 23.78 17.18
C HIS A 57 13.75 22.90 18.28
N MET A 58 13.46 21.64 17.98
CA MET A 58 12.98 20.63 18.91
C MET A 58 13.93 19.45 18.92
N GLY A 59 13.98 18.73 20.03
CA GLY A 59 14.90 17.61 20.21
C GLY A 59 14.26 16.44 20.93
N GLY A 60 15.07 15.73 21.72
CA GLY A 60 14.67 14.56 22.49
C GLY A 60 13.49 14.78 23.42
N PRO A 61 13.57 15.75 24.29
CA PRO A 61 12.50 16.02 25.25
C PRO A 61 11.14 16.23 24.58
N GLU A 62 11.11 16.96 23.46
CA GLU A 62 9.86 17.20 22.72
C GLU A 62 9.33 15.92 22.05
N VAL A 63 10.21 15.08 21.48
CA VAL A 63 9.80 13.80 20.90
C VAL A 63 9.26 12.87 21.97
N GLU A 64 9.93 12.76 23.13
CA GLU A 64 9.44 11.95 24.25
C GLU A 64 8.12 12.43 24.80
N ALA A 65 7.97 13.76 24.99
CA ALA A 65 6.72 14.35 25.45
C ALA A 65 5.56 14.02 24.51
N PHE A 66 5.77 14.13 23.18
CA PHE A 66 4.74 13.80 22.20
C PHE A 66 4.41 12.30 22.20
N LEU A 67 5.42 11.42 22.20
CA LEU A 67 5.21 9.97 22.22
C LEU A 67 4.52 9.52 23.50
N SER A 68 4.86 10.10 24.65
CA SER A 68 4.18 9.87 25.92
C SER A 68 2.73 10.36 25.87
N HIS A 69 2.49 11.55 25.31
CA HIS A 69 1.14 12.10 25.13
C HIS A 69 0.25 11.15 24.32
N ILE A 70 0.67 10.69 23.14
CA ILE A 70 -0.14 9.77 22.33
C ILE A 70 -0.35 8.42 22.98
N SER A 71 0.57 7.98 23.84
CA SER A 71 0.44 6.73 24.61
C SER A 71 -0.62 6.84 25.72
N HIS A 72 -0.67 7.97 26.43
CA HIS A 72 -1.58 8.18 27.56
C HIS A 72 -2.96 8.70 27.12
N ALA A 73 -3.00 9.72 26.27
CA ALA A 73 -4.25 10.38 25.88
C ALA A 73 -5.08 9.58 24.87
N GLY A 74 -4.43 8.79 24.01
CA GLY A 74 -5.08 8.11 22.89
C GLY A 74 -5.22 6.60 23.02
N GLN A 75 -4.72 5.96 24.09
CA GLN A 75 -4.64 4.50 24.21
C GLN A 75 -4.21 3.81 22.90
N VAL A 76 -3.25 4.46 22.18
CA VAL A 76 -2.82 3.95 20.88
C VAL A 76 -2.09 2.61 21.03
N SER A 77 -2.30 1.74 20.05
CA SER A 77 -1.60 0.45 20.04
C SER A 77 -0.08 0.62 19.93
N ALA A 78 0.67 -0.36 20.41
CA ALA A 78 2.13 -0.38 20.28
C ALA A 78 2.61 -0.27 18.80
N SER A 79 1.80 -0.73 17.83
CA SER A 79 2.08 -0.57 16.40
C SER A 79 1.90 0.89 15.94
N THR A 80 0.88 1.57 16.44
CA THR A 80 0.62 2.99 16.16
C THR A 80 1.73 3.87 16.73
N HIS A 81 2.14 3.61 17.98
CA HIS A 81 3.26 4.29 18.61
C HIS A 81 4.56 4.11 17.81
N ARG A 82 4.88 2.88 17.38
CA ARG A 82 6.05 2.61 16.54
C ARG A 82 5.99 3.32 15.20
N GLN A 83 4.80 3.47 14.60
CA GLN A 83 4.63 4.21 13.36
C GLN A 83 4.91 5.71 13.56
N ALA A 84 4.43 6.32 14.65
CA ALA A 84 4.73 7.69 15.00
C ALA A 84 6.23 7.91 15.22
N LEU A 85 6.88 7.05 16.02
CA LEU A 85 8.31 7.09 16.23
C LEU A 85 9.09 6.97 14.91
N SER A 86 8.71 6.03 14.04
CA SER A 86 9.38 5.87 12.74
C SER A 86 9.24 7.10 11.85
N ALA A 87 8.11 7.81 11.90
CA ALA A 87 7.91 9.06 11.17
C ALA A 87 8.81 10.18 11.69
N LEU A 88 8.97 10.29 13.01
CA LEU A 88 9.86 11.30 13.63
C LEU A 88 11.33 10.96 13.39
N LEU A 89 11.73 9.69 13.53
CA LEU A 89 13.07 9.23 13.17
C LEU A 89 13.41 9.58 11.72
N PHE A 90 12.47 9.34 10.80
CA PHE A 90 12.64 9.73 9.40
C PHE A 90 12.79 11.23 9.23
N LEU A 91 11.96 12.04 9.88
CA LEU A 91 12.03 13.49 9.84
C LEU A 91 13.42 13.99 10.24
N TYR A 92 13.90 13.59 11.40
CA TYR A 92 15.17 14.08 11.94
C TYR A 92 16.36 13.54 11.13
N SER A 93 16.43 12.23 10.91
CA SER A 93 17.61 11.62 10.27
C SER A 93 17.70 11.86 8.76
N LYS A 94 16.56 11.89 8.04
CA LYS A 94 16.57 11.94 6.56
C LYS A 94 16.24 13.32 5.99
N VAL A 95 15.40 14.10 6.68
CA VAL A 95 14.95 15.41 6.17
C VAL A 95 15.72 16.56 6.80
N LEU A 96 15.97 16.51 8.12
CA LEU A 96 16.69 17.55 8.84
C LEU A 96 18.20 17.28 8.94
N GLY A 97 18.64 16.04 8.70
CA GLY A 97 20.05 15.65 8.80
C GLY A 97 20.61 15.74 10.21
N GLN A 98 19.75 15.60 11.22
CA GLN A 98 20.11 15.64 12.63
C GLN A 98 20.19 14.20 13.17
N ASP A 99 21.36 13.83 13.68
CA ASP A 99 21.52 12.62 14.46
C ASP A 99 21.04 12.86 15.88
N LEU A 100 20.16 11.98 16.32
CA LEU A 100 19.59 12.02 17.66
C LEU A 100 20.04 10.75 18.40
N PRO A 101 21.23 10.73 19.01
CA PRO A 101 21.81 9.52 19.64
C PRO A 101 20.88 8.84 20.64
N TRP A 102 20.15 9.64 21.41
CA TRP A 102 19.19 9.21 22.42
C TRP A 102 17.92 8.52 21.83
N MET A 103 17.65 8.65 20.54
CA MET A 103 16.50 7.95 19.92
C MET A 103 16.67 6.42 19.89
N GLN A 104 17.86 5.91 20.10
CA GLN A 104 18.09 4.47 20.29
C GLN A 104 17.61 3.99 21.68
N GLU A 105 17.53 4.90 22.65
CA GLU A 105 17.13 4.64 24.04
C GLU A 105 15.62 4.84 24.27
N ILE A 106 14.87 5.40 23.28
CA ILE A 106 13.42 5.58 23.44
C ILE A 106 12.74 4.24 23.72
N HIS A 107 12.03 4.21 24.82
CA HIS A 107 11.27 3.05 25.25
C HIS A 107 10.25 2.64 24.20
N ARG A 108 10.51 1.54 23.51
CA ARG A 108 9.58 0.99 22.50
C ARG A 108 8.58 0.11 23.23
N PRO A 109 7.28 0.44 23.23
CA PRO A 109 6.27 -0.42 23.83
C PRO A 109 6.41 -1.84 23.29
N ARG A 110 6.59 -2.81 24.18
CA ARG A 110 6.62 -4.22 23.81
C ARG A 110 5.22 -4.61 23.35
N ALA A 111 5.07 -4.94 22.07
CA ALA A 111 3.84 -5.56 21.61
C ALA A 111 3.80 -6.99 22.16
N SER A 112 2.77 -7.29 22.94
CA SER A 112 2.47 -8.68 23.26
C SER A 112 2.20 -9.45 21.96
N PRO A 113 2.89 -10.52 21.64
CA PRO A 113 2.62 -11.31 20.45
C PRO A 113 1.21 -11.87 20.55
N ARG A 114 0.34 -11.45 19.65
CA ARG A 114 -1.00 -12.03 19.53
C ARG A 114 -0.95 -13.17 18.54
N LEU A 115 -1.46 -14.33 18.92
CA LEU A 115 -1.63 -15.43 17.98
C LEU A 115 -2.58 -14.97 16.87
N PRO A 116 -2.23 -15.20 15.59
CA PRO A 116 -3.13 -14.92 14.48
C PRO A 116 -4.44 -15.70 14.65
N VAL A 117 -5.55 -15.06 14.31
CA VAL A 117 -6.84 -15.75 14.23
C VAL A 117 -6.82 -16.64 12.97
N VAL A 118 -7.03 -17.94 13.18
CA VAL A 118 -7.12 -18.92 12.08
C VAL A 118 -8.57 -19.41 11.99
N LEU A 119 -9.15 -19.30 10.79
CA LEU A 119 -10.44 -19.88 10.49
C LEU A 119 -10.29 -21.35 10.09
N GLY A 120 -11.18 -22.18 10.57
CA GLY A 120 -11.32 -23.56 10.08
C GLY A 120 -11.90 -23.61 8.66
N VAL A 121 -11.77 -24.75 7.98
CA VAL A 121 -12.24 -24.90 6.59
C VAL A 121 -13.73 -24.58 6.45
N GLN A 122 -14.56 -25.05 7.36
CA GLN A 122 -16.01 -24.78 7.34
C GLN A 122 -16.32 -23.30 7.54
N GLU A 123 -15.59 -22.60 8.44
CA GLU A 123 -15.74 -21.16 8.66
C GLU A 123 -15.35 -20.37 7.40
N VAL A 124 -14.25 -20.76 6.73
CA VAL A 124 -13.84 -20.15 5.46
C VAL A 124 -14.93 -20.34 4.41
N GLN A 125 -15.46 -21.56 4.25
CA GLN A 125 -16.54 -21.83 3.30
C GLN A 125 -17.79 -20.98 3.58
N ALA A 126 -18.19 -20.88 4.86
CA ALA A 126 -19.32 -20.05 5.28
C ALA A 126 -19.12 -18.57 4.93
N VAL A 127 -17.92 -18.02 5.17
CA VAL A 127 -17.60 -16.63 4.81
C VAL A 127 -17.59 -16.45 3.29
N LEU A 128 -16.96 -17.34 2.54
CA LEU A 128 -16.89 -17.25 1.07
C LEU A 128 -18.28 -17.33 0.41
N ALA A 129 -19.22 -18.10 1.01
CA ALA A 129 -20.60 -18.18 0.54
C ALA A 129 -21.40 -16.87 0.75
N GLN A 130 -20.96 -15.97 1.61
CA GLN A 130 -21.58 -14.66 1.85
C GLN A 130 -21.03 -13.55 0.94
N LEU A 131 -20.03 -13.83 0.14
CA LEU A 131 -19.44 -12.88 -0.80
C LEU A 131 -20.03 -13.11 -2.21
N GLU A 132 -20.17 -12.01 -2.95
CA GLU A 132 -20.71 -12.03 -4.31
C GLU A 132 -19.78 -11.34 -5.32
N GLY A 133 -20.00 -11.62 -6.59
CA GLY A 133 -19.33 -10.96 -7.71
C GLY A 133 -17.80 -11.01 -7.63
N GLU A 134 -17.18 -9.87 -7.94
CA GLU A 134 -15.70 -9.77 -7.95
C GLU A 134 -15.06 -9.96 -6.58
N HIS A 135 -15.76 -9.59 -5.49
CA HIS A 135 -15.28 -9.81 -4.13
C HIS A 135 -15.21 -11.31 -3.79
N ALA A 136 -16.20 -12.11 -4.20
CA ALA A 136 -16.20 -13.55 -4.00
C ALA A 136 -15.06 -14.21 -4.79
N LEU A 137 -14.88 -13.81 -6.05
CA LEU A 137 -13.80 -14.32 -6.90
C LEU A 137 -12.43 -13.99 -6.31
N LEU A 138 -12.21 -12.71 -5.90
CA LEU A 138 -10.96 -12.30 -5.27
C LEU A 138 -10.69 -13.07 -3.99
N ALA A 139 -11.69 -13.21 -3.09
CA ALA A 139 -11.54 -13.96 -1.83
C ALA A 139 -11.13 -15.42 -2.07
N ARG A 140 -11.79 -16.09 -3.01
CA ARG A 140 -11.46 -17.48 -3.39
C ARG A 140 -10.07 -17.59 -4.01
N LEU A 141 -9.68 -16.62 -4.82
CA LEU A 141 -8.34 -16.57 -5.40
C LEU A 141 -7.28 -16.39 -4.32
N LEU A 142 -7.48 -15.44 -3.37
CA LEU A 142 -6.56 -15.23 -2.24
C LEU A 142 -6.43 -16.48 -1.39
N TYR A 143 -7.54 -17.15 -1.06
CA TYR A 143 -7.54 -18.37 -0.28
C TYR A 143 -6.82 -19.53 -0.99
N GLY A 144 -7.12 -19.73 -2.29
CA GLY A 144 -6.54 -20.82 -3.06
C GLY A 144 -5.06 -20.67 -3.42
N THR A 145 -4.54 -19.42 -3.41
CA THR A 145 -3.15 -19.12 -3.79
C THR A 145 -2.26 -18.69 -2.63
N GLY A 146 -2.84 -18.36 -1.47
CA GLY A 146 -2.10 -17.78 -0.34
C GLY A 146 -1.51 -16.40 -0.62
N MET A 147 -2.02 -15.68 -1.62
CA MET A 147 -1.60 -14.30 -1.89
C MET A 147 -2.11 -13.34 -0.80
N ARG A 148 -1.35 -12.27 -0.56
CA ARG A 148 -1.81 -11.16 0.27
C ARG A 148 -2.86 -10.35 -0.48
N LEU A 149 -3.75 -9.67 0.25
CA LEU A 149 -4.80 -8.84 -0.35
C LEU A 149 -4.26 -7.89 -1.43
N MET A 150 -3.23 -7.12 -1.13
CA MET A 150 -2.67 -6.18 -2.10
C MET A 150 -1.98 -6.84 -3.29
N GLU A 151 -1.47 -8.05 -3.13
CA GLU A 151 -0.92 -8.84 -4.24
C GLU A 151 -2.04 -9.25 -5.20
N GLY A 152 -3.17 -9.74 -4.67
CA GLY A 152 -4.35 -10.08 -5.47
C GLY A 152 -4.99 -8.87 -6.16
N LEU A 153 -5.15 -7.75 -5.45
CA LEU A 153 -5.70 -6.52 -6.01
C LEU A 153 -4.84 -5.94 -7.15
N ARG A 154 -3.52 -6.07 -7.06
CA ARG A 154 -2.55 -5.54 -8.03
C ARG A 154 -2.26 -6.47 -9.19
N LEU A 155 -2.93 -7.61 -9.29
CA LEU A 155 -2.75 -8.52 -10.42
C LEU A 155 -3.07 -7.83 -11.75
N ARG A 156 -2.18 -8.05 -12.72
CA ARG A 156 -2.33 -7.63 -14.11
C ARG A 156 -2.77 -8.80 -14.97
N VAL A 157 -3.39 -8.50 -16.09
CA VAL A 157 -3.80 -9.53 -17.06
C VAL A 157 -2.65 -10.46 -17.45
N LYS A 158 -1.47 -9.88 -17.70
CA LYS A 158 -0.23 -10.62 -18.03
C LYS A 158 0.32 -11.52 -16.92
N ASP A 159 -0.19 -11.38 -15.69
CA ASP A 159 0.29 -12.16 -14.56
C ASP A 159 -0.50 -13.49 -14.41
N LEU A 160 -1.53 -13.70 -15.23
CA LEU A 160 -2.32 -14.92 -15.29
C LEU A 160 -1.89 -15.79 -16.48
N ASP A 161 -1.37 -16.98 -16.21
CA ASP A 161 -1.04 -17.98 -17.22
C ASP A 161 -2.00 -19.16 -17.08
N PHE A 162 -3.00 -19.20 -17.96
CA PHE A 162 -4.03 -20.27 -17.95
C PHE A 162 -3.53 -21.58 -18.56
N GLU A 163 -2.48 -21.56 -19.37
CA GLU A 163 -1.91 -22.78 -19.95
C GLU A 163 -1.04 -23.50 -18.92
N ARG A 164 -0.19 -22.73 -18.22
CA ARG A 164 0.67 -23.27 -17.17
C ARG A 164 0.00 -23.35 -15.81
N MET A 165 -1.26 -22.95 -15.71
CA MET A 165 -2.00 -22.92 -14.44
C MET A 165 -1.26 -22.16 -13.34
N THR A 166 -0.77 -20.95 -13.68
CA THR A 166 0.14 -20.20 -12.81
C THR A 166 -0.28 -18.74 -12.71
N VAL A 167 -0.08 -18.16 -11.54
CA VAL A 167 -0.20 -16.71 -11.29
C VAL A 167 1.18 -16.17 -10.87
N ILE A 168 1.65 -15.14 -11.54
CA ILE A 168 2.89 -14.46 -11.18
C ILE A 168 2.58 -13.34 -10.19
N VAL A 169 3.00 -13.50 -8.96
CA VAL A 169 2.89 -12.48 -7.92
C VAL A 169 4.14 -11.60 -7.98
N ARG A 170 3.95 -10.33 -8.33
CA ARG A 170 5.06 -9.37 -8.45
C ARG A 170 5.22 -8.54 -7.18
N GLU A 171 6.47 -8.13 -6.93
CA GLU A 171 6.83 -7.27 -5.80
C GLU A 171 6.24 -7.77 -4.45
N GLY A 172 6.29 -9.08 -4.23
CA GLY A 172 5.86 -9.70 -2.99
C GLY A 172 6.66 -9.22 -1.77
N LYS A 173 6.50 -9.86 -0.62
CA LYS A 173 7.25 -9.50 0.60
C LYS A 173 8.76 -9.50 0.34
N GLY A 174 9.40 -8.35 0.55
CA GLY A 174 10.82 -8.16 0.28
C GLY A 174 11.16 -7.89 -1.19
N GLY A 175 10.17 -7.46 -2.02
CA GLY A 175 10.39 -7.11 -3.44
C GLY A 175 10.65 -8.30 -4.35
N LYS A 176 10.33 -9.54 -3.92
CA LYS A 176 10.59 -10.76 -4.70
C LYS A 176 9.35 -11.19 -5.46
N ASP A 177 9.53 -11.53 -6.75
CA ASP A 177 8.51 -12.17 -7.57
C ASP A 177 8.44 -13.67 -7.21
N ARG A 178 7.22 -14.24 -7.29
CA ARG A 178 7.01 -15.68 -7.15
C ARG A 178 5.88 -16.16 -8.02
N ALA A 179 5.93 -17.40 -8.44
CA ALA A 179 4.84 -18.10 -9.09
C ALA A 179 4.03 -18.87 -8.05
N VAL A 180 2.70 -18.82 -8.16
CA VAL A 180 1.77 -19.61 -7.36
C VAL A 180 0.81 -20.34 -8.30
N MET A 181 0.26 -21.47 -7.86
CA MET A 181 -0.66 -22.27 -8.67
C MET A 181 -2.01 -21.56 -8.82
N LEU A 182 -2.51 -21.47 -10.04
CA LEU A 182 -3.86 -20.99 -10.34
C LEU A 182 -4.88 -22.12 -10.04
N PRO A 183 -5.86 -21.92 -9.11
CA PRO A 183 -6.85 -22.93 -8.83
C PRO A 183 -7.74 -23.22 -10.05
N ALA A 184 -7.79 -24.46 -10.49
CA ALA A 184 -8.54 -24.87 -11.68
C ALA A 184 -10.04 -24.51 -11.59
N ALA A 185 -10.62 -24.60 -10.40
CA ALA A 185 -12.03 -24.25 -10.16
C ALA A 185 -12.34 -22.76 -10.47
N LEU A 186 -11.37 -21.87 -10.49
CA LEU A 186 -11.58 -20.44 -10.71
C LEU A 186 -11.39 -20.00 -12.17
N ILE A 187 -10.93 -20.87 -13.06
CA ILE A 187 -10.59 -20.54 -14.45
C ILE A 187 -11.76 -19.87 -15.17
N ARG A 188 -12.96 -20.46 -15.09
CA ARG A 188 -14.16 -19.95 -15.76
C ARG A 188 -14.50 -18.54 -15.27
N GLU A 189 -14.50 -18.34 -13.97
CA GLU A 189 -14.85 -17.06 -13.37
C GLU A 189 -13.77 -15.99 -13.63
N LEU A 190 -12.50 -16.35 -13.61
CA LEU A 190 -11.41 -15.44 -13.97
C LEU A 190 -11.49 -15.03 -15.44
N ARG A 191 -11.81 -15.93 -16.36
CA ARG A 191 -12.03 -15.58 -17.77
C ARG A 191 -13.23 -14.62 -17.93
N GLN A 192 -14.32 -14.83 -17.22
CA GLN A 192 -15.46 -13.91 -17.21
C GLN A 192 -15.07 -12.54 -16.61
N GLN A 193 -14.27 -12.53 -15.56
CA GLN A 193 -13.74 -11.30 -14.97
C GLN A 193 -12.85 -10.53 -15.96
N LEU A 194 -11.98 -11.25 -16.68
CA LEU A 194 -11.17 -10.63 -17.74
C LEU A 194 -12.02 -10.08 -18.89
N GLN A 195 -13.10 -10.73 -19.27
CA GLN A 195 -14.05 -10.18 -20.29
C GLN A 195 -14.69 -8.87 -19.81
N ARG A 196 -15.13 -8.79 -18.54
CA ARG A 196 -15.63 -7.54 -17.93
C ARG A 196 -14.56 -6.46 -17.91
N GLY A 197 -13.34 -6.81 -17.48
CA GLY A 197 -12.20 -5.91 -17.49
C GLY A 197 -11.85 -5.41 -18.90
N HIS A 198 -11.93 -6.28 -19.91
CA HIS A 198 -11.67 -5.94 -21.31
C HIS A 198 -12.69 -4.94 -21.85
N ALA A 199 -13.97 -5.07 -21.50
CA ALA A 199 -15.00 -4.10 -21.88
C ALA A 199 -14.69 -2.71 -21.30
N LEU A 200 -14.28 -2.60 -20.03
CA LEU A 200 -13.86 -1.35 -19.41
C LEU A 200 -12.60 -0.77 -20.08
N TRP A 201 -11.62 -1.62 -20.39
CA TRP A 201 -10.42 -1.21 -21.09
C TRP A 201 -10.73 -0.66 -22.49
N THR A 202 -11.59 -1.34 -23.27
CA THR A 202 -12.02 -0.90 -24.60
C THR A 202 -12.76 0.45 -24.52
N GLN A 203 -13.63 0.64 -23.53
CA GLN A 203 -14.29 1.91 -23.30
C GLN A 203 -13.28 3.03 -23.00
N ASP A 204 -12.29 2.77 -22.12
CA ASP A 204 -11.24 3.74 -21.77
C ASP A 204 -10.40 4.12 -22.99
N GLN A 205 -10.13 3.16 -23.90
CA GLN A 205 -9.43 3.41 -25.16
C GLN A 205 -10.25 4.31 -26.09
N ALA A 206 -11.54 4.02 -26.27
CA ALA A 206 -12.43 4.79 -27.12
C ALA A 206 -12.59 6.25 -26.65
N GLU A 207 -12.54 6.47 -25.33
CA GLU A 207 -12.62 7.83 -24.75
C GLU A 207 -11.27 8.57 -24.75
N GLY A 208 -10.21 7.99 -25.31
CA GLY A 208 -8.86 8.57 -25.29
C GLY A 208 -8.24 8.72 -23.90
N ARG A 209 -8.78 8.03 -22.91
CA ARG A 209 -8.37 8.09 -21.48
C ARG A 209 -7.75 6.78 -21.01
N ALA A 210 -7.07 6.12 -21.93
CA ALA A 210 -6.45 4.86 -21.68
C ALA A 210 -5.19 5.01 -20.81
N GLY A 211 -5.05 4.07 -19.91
CA GLY A 211 -3.83 3.93 -19.11
C GLY A 211 -4.10 3.50 -17.68
N VAL A 212 -3.14 2.78 -17.16
CA VAL A 212 -3.09 2.34 -15.78
C VAL A 212 -1.78 2.79 -15.15
N GLN A 213 -1.78 2.96 -13.84
CA GLN A 213 -0.55 3.28 -13.12
C GLN A 213 0.52 2.22 -13.37
N MET A 214 1.72 2.67 -13.72
CA MET A 214 2.91 1.84 -13.95
C MET A 214 3.99 2.17 -12.93
N PRO A 215 4.88 1.22 -12.61
CA PRO A 215 6.12 1.56 -11.92
C PRO A 215 6.89 2.63 -12.70
N PRO A 216 7.40 3.71 -12.06
CA PRO A 216 7.96 4.87 -12.78
C PRO A 216 9.09 4.54 -13.76
N ALA A 217 9.96 3.58 -13.41
CA ALA A 217 11.04 3.14 -14.27
C ALA A 217 10.50 2.45 -15.55
N LEU A 218 9.46 1.62 -15.40
CA LEU A 218 8.85 0.94 -16.55
C LEU A 218 8.01 1.89 -17.40
N ALA A 219 7.33 2.86 -16.79
CA ALA A 219 6.58 3.88 -17.52
C ALA A 219 7.50 4.71 -18.45
N ARG A 220 8.72 5.03 -18.00
CA ARG A 220 9.73 5.71 -18.83
C ARG A 220 10.27 4.83 -19.97
N LYS A 221 10.53 3.55 -19.66
CA LYS A 221 11.08 2.61 -20.64
C LYS A 221 10.06 2.18 -21.70
N TYR A 222 8.81 2.03 -21.29
CA TYR A 222 7.72 1.50 -22.12
C TYR A 222 6.50 2.44 -22.10
N ALA A 223 6.60 3.60 -22.73
CA ALA A 223 5.60 4.68 -22.66
C ALA A 223 4.17 4.24 -23.05
N ARG A 224 4.01 3.28 -23.95
CA ARG A 224 2.70 2.75 -24.39
C ARG A 224 2.20 1.56 -23.56
N ALA A 225 3.03 0.99 -22.71
CA ALA A 225 2.65 -0.21 -21.95
C ALA A 225 1.48 0.05 -21.00
N ALA A 226 1.38 1.25 -20.44
CA ALA A 226 0.25 1.64 -19.58
C ALA A 226 -1.10 1.52 -20.26
N GLN A 227 -1.15 1.64 -21.59
CA GLN A 227 -2.37 1.55 -22.41
C GLN A 227 -2.67 0.14 -22.90
N SER A 228 -1.73 -0.79 -22.77
CA SER A 228 -1.91 -2.14 -23.29
C SER A 228 -2.80 -2.99 -22.37
N TRP A 229 -3.59 -3.88 -22.98
CA TRP A 229 -4.43 -4.82 -22.26
C TRP A 229 -3.63 -5.69 -21.27
N SER A 230 -2.44 -6.14 -21.62
CA SER A 230 -1.60 -6.97 -20.78
C SER A 230 -1.24 -6.32 -19.43
N TRP A 231 -1.19 -4.99 -19.37
CA TRP A 231 -0.93 -4.25 -18.13
C TRP A 231 -2.18 -3.84 -17.38
N PHE A 232 -3.36 -4.05 -17.94
CA PHE A 232 -4.61 -3.74 -17.29
C PHE A 232 -4.83 -4.60 -16.04
N TRP A 233 -5.69 -4.14 -15.14
CA TRP A 233 -5.98 -4.81 -13.88
C TRP A 233 -6.90 -6.01 -14.07
N VAL A 234 -6.66 -7.11 -13.35
CA VAL A 234 -7.61 -8.24 -13.27
C VAL A 234 -8.88 -7.82 -12.52
N PHE A 235 -8.70 -6.99 -11.48
CA PHE A 235 -9.80 -6.43 -10.68
C PHE A 235 -9.79 -4.89 -10.78
N PRO A 236 -10.27 -4.32 -11.89
CA PRO A 236 -10.32 -2.87 -12.08
C PRO A 236 -11.45 -2.25 -11.27
N GLN A 237 -11.29 -1.00 -10.83
CA GLN A 237 -12.41 -0.20 -10.34
C GLN A 237 -13.40 0.07 -11.46
N ALA A 238 -14.71 0.11 -11.12
CA ALA A 238 -15.76 0.53 -12.08
C ALA A 238 -15.61 1.99 -12.50
N GLN A 239 -15.15 2.85 -11.60
CA GLN A 239 -14.91 4.29 -11.87
C GLN A 239 -13.42 4.59 -11.94
N ARG A 240 -13.06 5.63 -12.68
CA ARG A 240 -11.69 6.15 -12.70
C ARG A 240 -11.44 7.01 -11.46
N SER A 241 -10.19 7.15 -11.09
CA SER A 241 -9.76 7.98 -9.97
C SER A 241 -8.59 8.87 -10.38
N VAL A 242 -8.42 9.96 -9.65
CA VAL A 242 -7.27 10.86 -9.80
C VAL A 242 -6.11 10.26 -9.03
N ASP A 243 -4.97 10.07 -9.68
CA ASP A 243 -3.72 9.72 -8.99
C ASP A 243 -3.27 10.92 -8.14
N PRO A 244 -3.17 10.78 -6.80
CA PRO A 244 -2.86 11.91 -5.92
C PRO A 244 -1.42 12.43 -6.07
N ARG A 245 -0.53 11.70 -6.74
CA ARG A 245 0.86 12.13 -6.98
C ARG A 245 1.04 12.84 -8.30
N THR A 246 0.31 12.40 -9.34
CA THR A 246 0.48 12.91 -10.71
C THR A 246 -0.68 13.77 -11.19
N GLY A 247 -1.84 13.72 -10.52
CA GLY A 247 -3.07 14.35 -10.97
C GLY A 247 -3.73 13.67 -12.17
N ALA A 248 -3.13 12.60 -12.70
CA ALA A 248 -3.66 11.89 -13.85
C ALA A 248 -4.94 11.13 -13.50
N VAL A 249 -5.97 11.27 -14.36
CA VAL A 249 -7.20 10.49 -14.26
C VAL A 249 -7.01 9.16 -14.97
N GLN A 250 -7.03 8.07 -14.21
CA GLN A 250 -6.78 6.73 -14.75
C GLN A 250 -7.61 5.68 -14.01
N ARG A 251 -7.70 4.48 -14.60
CA ARG A 251 -8.36 3.36 -13.94
C ARG A 251 -7.40 2.69 -12.98
N HIS A 252 -7.82 2.58 -11.73
CA HIS A 252 -7.07 1.90 -10.68
C HIS A 252 -7.61 0.49 -10.47
N HIS A 253 -6.91 -0.33 -9.69
CA HIS A 253 -7.43 -1.60 -9.20
C HIS A 253 -8.51 -1.37 -8.12
N LEU A 254 -9.32 -2.39 -7.85
CA LEU A 254 -10.31 -2.39 -6.78
C LEU A 254 -9.68 -1.90 -5.45
N VAL A 255 -10.40 -1.03 -4.73
CA VAL A 255 -9.90 -0.44 -3.47
C VAL A 255 -9.90 -1.47 -2.36
N ASP A 256 -8.79 -1.57 -1.63
CA ASP A 256 -8.62 -2.49 -0.50
C ASP A 256 -9.71 -2.31 0.56
N ASN A 257 -10.06 -1.07 0.89
CA ASN A 257 -11.12 -0.76 1.87
C ASN A 257 -12.51 -1.26 1.43
N ALA A 258 -12.81 -1.30 0.12
CA ALA A 258 -14.07 -1.83 -0.38
C ALA A 258 -14.13 -3.34 -0.13
N PHE A 259 -13.07 -4.05 -0.49
CA PHE A 259 -12.97 -5.48 -0.24
C PHE A 259 -12.98 -5.83 1.26
N GLN A 260 -12.21 -5.10 2.08
CA GLN A 260 -12.17 -5.33 3.52
C GLN A 260 -13.53 -5.13 4.18
N ARG A 261 -14.32 -4.12 3.75
CA ARG A 261 -15.69 -3.92 4.23
C ARG A 261 -16.61 -5.07 3.84
N ALA A 262 -16.57 -5.49 2.57
CA ALA A 262 -17.35 -6.61 2.09
C ALA A 262 -17.00 -7.91 2.84
N PHE A 263 -15.72 -8.17 3.05
CA PHE A 263 -15.24 -9.32 3.80
C PHE A 263 -15.70 -9.29 5.27
N LYS A 264 -15.58 -8.14 5.94
CA LYS A 264 -16.05 -7.97 7.32
C LYS A 264 -17.56 -8.20 7.45
N GLN A 265 -18.35 -7.73 6.49
CA GLN A 265 -19.78 -7.99 6.43
C GLN A 265 -20.09 -9.47 6.20
N ALA A 266 -19.29 -10.14 5.35
CA ALA A 266 -19.43 -11.59 5.10
C ALA A 266 -19.13 -12.40 6.37
N VAL A 267 -18.09 -12.06 7.13
CA VAL A 267 -17.77 -12.68 8.43
C VAL A 267 -18.94 -12.52 9.41
N ALA A 268 -19.53 -11.31 9.49
CA ALA A 268 -20.67 -11.07 10.35
C ALA A 268 -21.92 -11.87 9.92
N ARG A 269 -22.24 -11.91 8.62
CA ARG A 269 -23.36 -12.71 8.07
C ARG A 269 -23.17 -14.21 8.26
N ALA A 270 -21.94 -14.69 8.20
CA ALA A 270 -21.59 -16.07 8.49
C ALA A 270 -21.62 -16.41 9.98
N GLN A 271 -21.93 -15.43 10.86
CA GLN A 271 -21.98 -15.58 12.32
C GLN A 271 -20.68 -16.13 12.93
N ILE A 272 -19.54 -15.77 12.34
CA ILE A 272 -18.24 -16.16 12.85
C ILE A 272 -17.82 -15.21 13.99
N ALA A 273 -17.68 -15.76 15.20
CA ALA A 273 -17.30 -15.01 16.40
C ALA A 273 -15.83 -14.56 16.40
N LYS A 274 -15.00 -15.15 15.55
CA LYS A 274 -13.58 -14.82 15.43
C LYS A 274 -13.37 -13.51 14.68
N ALA A 275 -12.45 -12.67 15.16
CA ALA A 275 -12.07 -11.42 14.49
C ALA A 275 -11.19 -11.72 13.26
N ALA A 276 -11.79 -12.18 12.17
CA ALA A 276 -11.10 -12.52 10.94
C ALA A 276 -10.90 -11.28 10.04
N SER A 277 -9.75 -11.28 9.34
CA SER A 277 -9.43 -10.32 8.27
C SER A 277 -8.86 -11.06 7.06
N PRO A 278 -9.00 -10.49 5.84
CA PRO A 278 -8.47 -11.09 4.63
C PRO A 278 -6.95 -11.08 4.58
#